data_a6efb6e948751c56d6a0e6dd1b8adbf3
#
_entry.id   a6efb6e948751c56d6a0e6dd1b8adbf3
#
_cell.length_a   1.000
_cell.length_b   1.000
_cell.length_c   1.000
_cell.angle_alpha   90.00
_cell.angle_beta   90.00
_cell.angle_gamma   90.00
#
_symmetry.space_group_name_H-M   'P 1'
#
loop_
_entity.id
_entity.type
_entity.pdbx_description
1 polymer ?
#
loop_
_entity_poly.entity_id
_entity_poly.type
_entity_poly.pdbx_seq_one_letter_code
_entity_poly.pdbx_strand_id
1 'polypeptide(L)'
;MQATSTGSNGRQRIFHVSSRENIKGLRDEVLRMHGFEVQSTLYSSQASEEVAQRDYDLVLIDVESDFRVQSAQELCDEIKKVVPEQHVAFVCNYRVAIESDCPDEIIRAEFNPEALVRGVQQALGKNEE
;
A
#
# COMPACT_ATOMS: atom_id res chain seq x y z
N MET A 1 -5.12 24.78 0.33
CA MET A 1 -4.71 24.23 0.89
C MET A 1 -4.88 23.03 0.80
N GLN A 2 -4.68 22.34 0.94
CA GLN A 2 -4.70 21.30 0.85
C GLN A 2 -5.23 20.47 1.52
N ALA A 3 -5.96 20.03 1.40
CA ALA A 3 -6.47 19.23 2.09
C ALA A 3 -6.24 17.95 1.80
N THR A 4 -5.28 17.46 1.96
CA THR A 4 -5.04 16.10 1.78
C THR A 4 -5.27 15.39 3.03
N SER A 5 -5.49 14.12 2.97
CA SER A 5 -5.60 13.28 4.08
C SER A 5 -4.25 13.13 4.70
N THR A 6 -4.04 13.61 5.86
CA THR A 6 -2.78 13.47 6.56
C THR A 6 -3.03 12.97 7.96
N GLY A 7 -2.01 12.42 8.57
CA GLY A 7 -2.10 11.98 9.95
C GLY A 7 -2.13 13.14 10.92
N SER A 8 -2.28 12.82 12.19
CA SER A 8 -2.45 13.81 13.21
C SER A 8 -1.25 14.75 13.34
N ASN A 9 -0.09 14.34 12.86
CA ASN A 9 1.12 15.15 12.89
C ASN A 9 1.49 15.72 11.55
N GLY A 10 0.55 15.79 10.62
CA GLY A 10 0.83 16.25 9.27
C GLY A 10 1.50 15.22 8.40
N ARG A 11 1.62 13.98 8.86
CA ARG A 11 2.24 12.92 8.09
C ARG A 11 1.23 12.27 7.17
N GLN A 12 1.71 11.79 6.05
CA GLN A 12 0.87 11.01 5.17
C GLN A 12 0.66 9.62 5.75
N ARG A 13 -0.53 9.08 5.54
CA ARG A 13 -0.97 7.85 6.19
C ARG A 13 -1.02 6.72 5.18
N ILE A 14 -0.39 5.62 5.53
CA ILE A 14 -0.30 4.45 4.69
C ILE A 14 -0.90 3.26 5.41
N PHE A 15 -1.72 2.49 4.69
CA PHE A 15 -2.20 1.21 5.20
C PHE A 15 -1.48 0.11 4.42
N HIS A 16 -0.75 -0.73 5.12
CA HIS A 16 0.11 -1.73 4.52
C HIS A 16 -0.43 -3.13 4.80
N VAL A 17 -0.62 -3.93 3.75
CA VAL A 17 -1.09 -5.30 3.87
C VAL A 17 0.00 -6.23 3.35
N SER A 18 0.37 -7.19 4.16
CA SER A 18 1.45 -8.10 3.83
C SER A 18 1.03 -9.55 4.09
N SER A 19 1.71 -10.49 3.46
CA SER A 19 1.42 -11.89 3.68
C SER A 19 2.31 -12.52 4.74
N ARG A 20 3.35 -11.82 5.18
CA ARG A 20 4.29 -12.34 6.16
C ARG A 20 4.61 -11.30 7.21
N GLU A 21 4.60 -11.73 8.47
CA GLU A 21 4.80 -10.82 9.58
C GLU A 21 6.17 -10.16 9.56
N ASN A 22 7.22 -10.91 9.24
CA ASN A 22 8.55 -10.33 9.26
C ASN A 22 8.76 -9.31 8.14
N ILE A 23 8.21 -9.57 6.96
CA ILE A 23 8.30 -8.62 5.85
C ILE A 23 7.47 -7.38 6.18
N LYS A 24 6.29 -7.60 6.77
CA LYS A 24 5.45 -6.48 7.18
C LYS A 24 6.19 -5.56 8.13
N GLY A 25 6.82 -6.16 9.15
CA GLY A 25 7.54 -5.37 10.14
C GLY A 25 8.69 -4.59 9.57
N LEU A 26 9.47 -5.21 8.69
CA LEU A 26 10.59 -4.52 8.07
C LEU A 26 10.15 -3.33 7.23
N ARG A 27 9.14 -3.52 6.42
CA ARG A 27 8.66 -2.44 5.56
C ARG A 27 7.99 -1.34 6.35
N ASP A 28 7.23 -1.71 7.38
CA ASP A 28 6.62 -0.71 8.26
C ASP A 28 7.68 0.17 8.89
N GLU A 29 8.75 -0.45 9.38
CA GLU A 29 9.83 0.28 10.02
C GLU A 29 10.49 1.27 9.06
N VAL A 30 10.80 0.80 7.86
CA VAL A 30 11.43 1.64 6.85
C VAL A 30 10.55 2.85 6.54
N LEU A 31 9.26 2.63 6.36
CA LEU A 31 8.36 3.72 6.03
C LEU A 31 8.22 4.70 7.18
N ARG A 32 8.13 4.20 8.41
CA ARG A 32 8.05 5.08 9.57
C ARG A 32 9.30 5.91 9.73
N MET A 33 10.46 5.32 9.45
CA MET A 33 11.72 6.05 9.52
C MET A 33 11.79 7.19 8.52
N HIS A 34 10.99 7.12 7.46
CA HIS A 34 10.94 8.17 6.46
C HIS A 34 9.76 9.11 6.65
N GLY A 35 9.14 9.07 7.82
CA GLY A 35 8.16 10.07 8.20
C GLY A 35 6.71 9.73 7.89
N PHE A 36 6.42 8.52 7.44
CA PHE A 36 5.05 8.13 7.17
C PHE A 36 4.39 7.58 8.43
N GLU A 37 3.09 7.77 8.53
CA GLU A 37 2.29 7.13 9.56
C GLU A 37 1.75 5.84 8.98
N VAL A 38 2.07 4.71 9.58
CA VAL A 38 1.78 3.40 8.98
C VAL A 38 0.92 2.57 9.92
N GLN A 39 -0.20 2.09 9.39
CA GLN A 39 -0.98 1.03 10.00
C GLN A 39 -0.84 -0.19 9.09
N SER A 40 -0.80 -1.38 9.66
CA SER A 40 -0.56 -2.54 8.82
C SER A 40 -1.29 -3.76 9.35
N THR A 41 -1.50 -4.72 8.47
CA THR A 41 -2.12 -5.98 8.83
C THR A 41 -1.62 -7.06 7.89
N LEU A 42 -1.81 -8.30 8.28
CA LEU A 42 -1.64 -9.40 7.33
C LEU A 42 -2.89 -9.48 6.47
N TYR A 43 -2.83 -10.21 5.37
CA TYR A 43 -3.99 -10.40 4.50
C TYR A 43 -5.15 -10.92 5.34
N SER A 44 -6.30 -10.25 5.22
CA SER A 44 -7.44 -10.61 6.00
C SER A 44 -8.70 -10.07 5.34
N SER A 45 -9.83 -10.68 5.65
CA SER A 45 -11.10 -10.24 5.11
C SER A 45 -11.55 -8.91 5.70
N GLN A 46 -10.85 -8.41 6.72
CA GLN A 46 -11.23 -7.16 7.36
C GLN A 46 -10.44 -5.97 6.85
N ALA A 47 -9.50 -6.20 5.93
CA ALA A 47 -8.65 -5.11 5.47
C ALA A 47 -9.45 -4.00 4.78
N SER A 48 -10.43 -4.37 3.97
CA SER A 48 -11.23 -3.36 3.28
C SER A 48 -12.06 -2.54 4.25
N GLU A 49 -12.51 -3.17 5.34
CA GLU A 49 -13.26 -2.43 6.36
C GLU A 49 -12.38 -1.41 7.06
N GLU A 50 -11.15 -1.79 7.31
CA GLU A 50 -10.22 -0.86 7.95
C GLU A 50 -9.98 0.36 7.07
N VAL A 51 -9.81 0.14 5.78
CA VAL A 51 -9.61 1.25 4.85
C VAL A 51 -10.84 2.17 4.83
N ALA A 52 -12.03 1.59 4.94
CA ALA A 52 -13.26 2.37 4.91
C ALA A 52 -13.43 3.23 6.16
N GLN A 53 -12.82 2.85 7.26
CA GLN A 53 -13.02 3.55 8.53
C GLN A 53 -12.07 4.70 8.75
N ARG A 54 -11.01 4.79 7.98
CA ARG A 54 -10.01 5.82 8.17
C ARG A 54 -9.60 6.39 6.82
N ASP A 55 -9.04 7.57 6.87
CA ASP A 55 -8.53 8.19 5.66
C ASP A 55 -7.07 7.82 5.47
N TYR A 56 -6.78 7.08 4.43
CA TYR A 56 -5.41 6.73 4.07
C TYR A 56 -5.04 7.38 2.77
N ASP A 57 -3.83 7.90 2.71
CA ASP A 57 -3.32 8.49 1.46
C ASP A 57 -2.93 7.41 0.47
N LEU A 58 -2.56 6.22 0.96
CA LEU A 58 -2.11 5.14 0.11
C LEU A 58 -2.33 3.81 0.81
N VAL A 59 -2.78 2.83 0.06
CA VAL A 59 -2.82 1.45 0.52
C VAL A 59 -1.74 0.69 -0.23
N LEU A 60 -0.85 0.04 0.51
CA LEU A 60 0.21 -0.79 -0.05
C LEU A 60 -0.13 -2.25 0.17
N ILE A 61 -0.12 -3.04 -0.88
CA ILE A 61 -0.39 -4.46 -0.78
C ILE A 61 0.84 -5.21 -1.27
N ASP A 62 1.44 -6.01 -0.40
CA ASP A 62 2.61 -6.81 -0.76
C ASP A 62 2.19 -8.00 -1.61
N VAL A 63 2.88 -8.17 -2.74
CA VAL A 63 2.66 -9.31 -3.62
C VAL A 63 4.01 -10.00 -3.81
N GLU A 64 4.30 -10.96 -2.94
CA GLU A 64 5.64 -11.53 -2.88
C GLU A 64 5.89 -12.60 -3.92
N SER A 65 4.84 -13.18 -4.47
CA SER A 65 4.98 -14.25 -5.46
C SER A 65 3.72 -14.30 -6.31
N ASP A 66 3.80 -15.08 -7.38
CA ASP A 66 2.66 -15.26 -8.27
C ASP A 66 1.46 -15.87 -7.55
N PHE A 67 1.70 -16.63 -6.49
CA PHE A 67 0.60 -17.20 -5.71
C PHE A 67 -0.25 -16.15 -5.03
N ARG A 68 0.29 -14.97 -4.81
CA ARG A 68 -0.43 -13.91 -4.09
C ARG A 68 -1.12 -12.92 -4.99
N VAL A 69 -0.89 -13.03 -6.30
CA VAL A 69 -1.43 -12.04 -7.22
C VAL A 69 -2.95 -12.01 -7.18
N GLN A 70 -3.58 -13.17 -7.21
CA GLN A 70 -5.04 -13.20 -7.20
C GLN A 70 -5.61 -12.65 -5.90
N SER A 71 -5.02 -13.01 -4.76
CA SER A 71 -5.49 -12.48 -3.47
C SER A 71 -5.35 -10.97 -3.42
N ALA A 72 -4.25 -10.46 -3.96
CA ALA A 72 -4.03 -9.01 -3.97
C ALA A 72 -5.05 -8.32 -4.87
N GLN A 73 -5.35 -8.90 -6.01
CA GLN A 73 -6.34 -8.32 -6.92
C GLN A 73 -7.72 -8.31 -6.28
N GLU A 74 -8.09 -9.38 -5.61
CA GLU A 74 -9.38 -9.45 -4.94
C GLU A 74 -9.47 -8.41 -3.84
N LEU A 75 -8.40 -8.26 -3.07
CA LEU A 75 -8.38 -7.26 -2.02
C LEU A 75 -8.47 -5.85 -2.58
N CYS A 76 -7.73 -5.59 -3.65
CA CYS A 76 -7.78 -4.29 -4.30
C CYS A 76 -9.19 -3.99 -4.80
N ASP A 77 -9.84 -4.98 -5.44
CA ASP A 77 -11.21 -4.79 -5.91
C ASP A 77 -12.16 -4.49 -4.76
N GLU A 78 -12.00 -5.19 -3.65
CA GLU A 78 -12.85 -4.94 -2.49
C GLU A 78 -12.65 -3.55 -1.91
N ILE A 79 -11.40 -3.13 -1.84
CA ILE A 79 -11.10 -1.80 -1.32
C ILE A 79 -11.72 -0.74 -2.22
N LYS A 80 -11.59 -0.89 -3.52
CA LYS A 80 -12.12 0.11 -4.45
C LYS A 80 -13.64 0.07 -4.55
N LYS A 81 -14.26 -1.03 -4.18
CA LYS A 81 -15.71 -1.07 -4.06
C LYS A 81 -16.19 -0.20 -2.90
N VAL A 82 -15.46 -0.23 -1.80
CA VAL A 82 -15.86 0.49 -0.59
C VAL A 82 -15.39 1.93 -0.63
N VAL A 83 -14.18 2.16 -1.13
CA VAL A 83 -13.61 3.50 -1.24
C VAL A 83 -13.09 3.66 -2.68
N PRO A 84 -13.97 4.04 -3.62
CA PRO A 84 -13.59 4.05 -5.04
C PRO A 84 -12.40 4.91 -5.39
N GLU A 85 -12.15 5.96 -4.59
CA GLU A 85 -11.06 6.89 -4.90
C GLU A 85 -9.78 6.55 -4.18
N GLN A 86 -9.76 5.44 -3.44
CA GLN A 86 -8.56 5.07 -2.69
C GLN A 86 -7.41 4.73 -3.64
N HIS A 87 -6.27 5.36 -3.41
CA HIS A 87 -5.07 5.07 -4.17
C HIS A 87 -4.44 3.79 -3.63
N VAL A 88 -4.16 2.84 -4.50
CA VAL A 88 -3.65 1.53 -4.13
C VAL A 88 -2.42 1.21 -4.95
N ALA A 89 -1.37 0.73 -4.28
CA ALA A 89 -0.15 0.28 -4.96
C ALA A 89 0.16 -1.15 -4.54
N PHE A 90 0.63 -1.95 -5.50
CA PHE A 90 1.18 -3.27 -5.19
C PHE A 90 2.69 -3.13 -5.06
N VAL A 91 3.26 -3.79 -4.05
CA VAL A 91 4.71 -3.86 -3.87
C VAL A 91 5.13 -5.27 -4.22
N CYS A 92 5.91 -5.42 -5.28
CA CYS A 92 6.20 -6.73 -5.85
C CYS A 92 7.68 -6.94 -6.03
N ASN A 93 8.05 -8.21 -6.12
CA ASN A 93 9.36 -8.59 -6.63
C ASN A 93 9.41 -8.36 -8.13
N TYR A 94 10.60 -8.29 -8.67
CA TYR A 94 10.77 -8.02 -10.09
C TYR A 94 10.19 -9.12 -10.99
N ARG A 95 10.04 -10.33 -10.46
CA ARG A 95 9.60 -11.46 -11.26
C ARG A 95 8.10 -11.68 -11.25
N VAL A 96 7.38 -10.99 -10.39
CA VAL A 96 5.94 -11.18 -10.29
C VAL A 96 5.27 -10.46 -11.45
N ALA A 97 4.38 -11.17 -12.14
CA ALA A 97 3.65 -10.59 -13.27
C ALA A 97 2.29 -10.10 -12.79
N ILE A 98 2.04 -8.82 -12.96
CA ILE A 98 0.77 -8.21 -12.59
C ILE A 98 0.07 -7.79 -13.87
N GLU A 99 -1.10 -8.35 -14.10
CA GLU A 99 -1.88 -8.03 -15.28
C GLU A 99 -3.17 -7.28 -14.97
N SER A 100 -3.43 -7.06 -13.69
CA SER A 100 -4.63 -6.37 -13.28
C SER A 100 -4.47 -4.87 -13.41
N ASP A 101 -5.55 -4.20 -13.78
CA ASP A 101 -5.59 -2.74 -13.83
C ASP A 101 -6.07 -2.13 -12.52
N CYS A 102 -6.37 -2.96 -11.53
CA CYS A 102 -6.93 -2.46 -10.28
C CYS A 102 -5.96 -1.57 -9.51
N PRO A 103 -4.68 -1.95 -9.32
CA PRO A 103 -3.79 -1.06 -8.59
C PRO A 103 -3.41 0.14 -9.43
N ASP A 104 -3.29 1.27 -8.79
CA ASP A 104 -2.90 2.51 -9.45
C ASP A 104 -1.41 2.54 -9.77
N GLU A 105 -0.61 1.82 -8.96
CA GLU A 105 0.84 1.79 -9.11
C GLU A 105 1.37 0.39 -8.83
N ILE A 106 2.46 0.04 -9.50
CA ILE A 106 3.21 -1.17 -9.19
C ILE A 106 4.60 -0.73 -8.76
N ILE A 107 4.98 -1.07 -7.53
CA ILE A 107 6.28 -0.71 -6.99
C ILE A 107 7.12 -1.97 -6.95
N ARG A 108 8.20 -1.99 -7.70
CA ARG A 108 9.08 -3.15 -7.74
C ARG A 108 10.27 -2.92 -6.84
N ALA A 109 10.21 -3.47 -5.65
CA ALA A 109 11.16 -3.13 -4.61
C ALA A 109 11.91 -4.32 -4.02
N GLU A 110 11.37 -5.51 -4.12
CA GLU A 110 11.93 -6.69 -3.46
C GLU A 110 12.33 -6.33 -2.03
N PHE A 111 13.61 -6.49 -1.68
CA PHE A 111 14.09 -6.18 -0.34
C PHE A 111 14.92 -4.90 -0.31
N ASN A 112 14.75 -4.05 -1.31
CA ASN A 112 15.49 -2.80 -1.39
C ASN A 112 14.70 -1.68 -0.73
N PRO A 113 15.12 -1.20 0.47
CA PRO A 113 14.34 -0.16 1.17
C PRO A 113 14.28 1.15 0.39
N GLU A 114 15.34 1.50 -0.33
CA GLU A 114 15.33 2.75 -1.08
C GLU A 114 14.34 2.71 -2.22
N ALA A 115 14.24 1.57 -2.89
CA ALA A 115 13.27 1.42 -3.96
C ALA A 115 11.85 1.50 -3.43
N LEU A 116 11.61 0.92 -2.25
CA LEU A 116 10.30 0.99 -1.63
C LEU A 116 9.91 2.43 -1.33
N VAL A 117 10.80 3.17 -0.67
CA VAL A 117 10.50 4.55 -0.28
C VAL A 117 10.29 5.42 -1.51
N ARG A 118 11.14 5.25 -2.53
CA ARG A 118 11.01 6.03 -3.75
C ARG A 118 9.68 5.75 -4.44
N GLY A 119 9.31 4.47 -4.51
CA GLY A 119 8.04 4.09 -5.14
C GLY A 119 6.85 4.67 -4.40
N VAL A 120 6.89 4.63 -3.06
CA VAL A 120 5.81 5.19 -2.26
C VAL A 120 5.72 6.70 -2.47
N GLN A 121 6.85 7.39 -2.49
CA GLN A 121 6.85 8.82 -2.70
C GLN A 121 6.29 9.19 -4.07
N GLN A 122 6.63 8.41 -5.08
CA GLN A 122 6.10 8.65 -6.42
C GLN A 122 4.60 8.42 -6.48
N ALA A 123 4.13 7.36 -5.82
CA ALA A 123 2.71 7.06 -5.80
C ALA A 123 1.93 8.16 -5.10
N LEU A 124 2.47 8.66 -3.99
CA LEU A 124 1.81 9.73 -3.26
C LEU A 124 1.82 11.04 -4.05
N GLY A 125 2.90 11.30 -4.78
CA GLY A 125 2.96 12.49 -5.61
C GLY A 125 1.91 12.47 -6.71
N LYS A 126 1.71 11.32 -7.35
CA LYS A 126 0.66 11.21 -8.35
C LYS A 126 -0.73 11.38 -7.76
N ASN A 127 -0.91 10.84 -6.55
CA ASN A 127 -2.19 10.93 -5.88
C ASN A 127 -2.53 12.37 -5.53
N GLU A 128 -1.53 13.20 -5.28
CA GLU A 128 -1.75 14.58 -4.91
C GLU A 128 -2.03 15.48 -6.10
N GLU A 129 -1.75 15.00 -7.29
CA GLU A 129 -2.04 15.77 -8.46
C GLU A 129 -3.47 15.56 -8.90
#